data_5e892bda8e1e4d6f35f39a46c63f0dfb
#
_entry.id   5e892bda8e1e4d6f35f39a46c63f0dfb
#
_cell.length_a   1.000
_cell.length_b   1.000
_cell.length_c   1.000
_cell.angle_alpha   90.00
_cell.angle_beta   90.00
_cell.angle_gamma   90.00
#
_symmetry.space_group_name_H-M   'P 1'
#
loop_
_entity.id
_entity.type
_entity.pdbx_description
1 polymer ?
#
loop_
_entity_poly.entity_id
_entity_poly.type
_entity_poly.pdbx_seq_one_letter_code
_entity_poly.pdbx_strand_id
1 'polypeptide(L)'
;MMKKNNQESINYVLNQASENKVKFIRLWFTDLFGNIKGFGITDYEFEKVLNEGMSFDGSSIFGTERSNETEMIAFPDPTTFQILPWRPDEPSVAKINCDILNKDGSPSNFDSRFILKNKVENLINNGLNFYVAPEIEYYYLESSDSMEPIDEKTYFDQIGIHGDLGSDLRRNTVLGLEKMGIPIQKFHHEVSPGQQEISLRYSDSVTMADSFQTFKIIVKE
;
A
#
# COMPACT_ATOMS: atom_id res chain seq x y z
N MET A 1 16.09 21.92 -3.31
CA MET A 1 15.72 22.17 -1.93
C MET A 1 15.19 20.87 -1.37
N MET A 2 15.70 20.37 -0.27
CA MET A 2 15.26 19.08 0.29
C MET A 2 13.76 19.13 0.62
N LYS A 3 12.99 18.08 0.27
CA LYS A 3 11.57 17.99 0.60
C LYS A 3 11.39 18.10 2.12
N LYS A 4 10.36 18.79 2.59
CA LYS A 4 10.01 18.88 4.01
C LYS A 4 8.56 18.53 4.19
N ASN A 5 8.26 17.74 5.22
CA ASN A 5 6.90 17.48 5.64
C ASN A 5 6.34 18.66 6.44
N ASN A 6 5.02 18.83 6.40
CA ASN A 6 4.34 19.80 7.24
C ASN A 6 4.39 19.36 8.71
N GLN A 7 4.78 20.25 9.61
CA GLN A 7 4.91 19.95 11.04
C GLN A 7 3.59 19.48 11.67
N GLU A 8 2.47 20.02 11.22
CA GLU A 8 1.15 19.59 11.70
C GLU A 8 0.87 18.11 11.34
N SER A 9 1.19 17.70 10.11
CA SER A 9 1.06 16.30 9.67
C SER A 9 2.00 15.37 10.44
N ILE A 10 3.24 15.81 10.72
CA ILE A 10 4.18 15.05 11.55
C ILE A 10 3.62 14.84 12.95
N ASN A 11 3.17 15.93 13.60
CA ASN A 11 2.62 15.86 14.96
C ASN A 11 1.39 14.95 15.02
N TYR A 12 0.51 15.01 14.02
CA TYR A 12 -0.65 14.13 13.93
C TYR A 12 -0.23 12.66 13.88
N VAL A 13 0.72 12.31 13.02
CA VAL A 13 1.18 10.92 12.86
C VAL A 13 1.89 10.41 14.11
N LEU A 14 2.70 11.24 14.77
CA LEU A 14 3.36 10.86 16.03
C LEU A 14 2.33 10.60 17.15
N ASN A 15 1.29 11.41 17.24
CA ASN A 15 0.20 11.19 18.17
C ASN A 15 -0.54 9.89 17.87
N GLN A 16 -0.88 9.63 16.59
CA GLN A 16 -1.53 8.38 16.18
C GLN A 16 -0.64 7.16 16.49
N ALA A 17 0.66 7.25 16.27
CA ALA A 17 1.59 6.17 16.59
C ALA A 17 1.62 5.89 18.10
N SER A 18 1.63 6.94 18.93
CA SER A 18 1.62 6.83 20.38
C SER A 18 0.31 6.25 20.91
N GLU A 19 -0.84 6.77 20.48
CA GLU A 19 -2.18 6.31 20.89
C GLU A 19 -2.40 4.83 20.57
N ASN A 20 -1.87 4.36 19.44
CA ASN A 20 -1.99 2.98 18.99
C ASN A 20 -0.81 2.09 19.41
N LYS A 21 0.06 2.58 20.32
CA LYS A 21 1.22 1.82 20.86
C LYS A 21 2.11 1.21 19.76
N VAL A 22 2.31 1.96 18.68
CA VAL A 22 3.13 1.53 17.55
C VAL A 22 4.59 1.45 17.97
N LYS A 23 5.19 0.27 17.81
CA LYS A 23 6.60 0.02 18.11
C LYS A 23 7.45 -0.10 16.85
N PHE A 24 6.86 -0.58 15.76
CA PHE A 24 7.55 -0.82 14.50
C PHE A 24 6.83 -0.09 13.38
N ILE A 25 7.58 0.65 12.57
CA ILE A 25 7.07 1.35 11.40
C ILE A 25 7.75 0.77 10.16
N ARG A 26 6.93 0.32 9.20
CA ARG A 26 7.39 -0.15 7.90
C ARG A 26 7.41 1.01 6.91
N LEU A 27 8.59 1.36 6.42
CA LEU A 27 8.77 2.32 5.34
C LEU A 27 8.59 1.58 4.02
N TRP A 28 7.47 1.82 3.32
CA TRP A 28 7.14 1.15 2.07
C TRP A 28 7.41 2.04 0.87
N PHE A 29 7.92 1.45 -0.19
CA PHE A 29 8.05 2.07 -1.51
C PHE A 29 7.83 1.02 -2.60
N THR A 30 7.52 1.48 -3.82
CA THR A 30 7.25 0.59 -4.94
C THR A 30 8.42 0.62 -5.92
N ASP A 31 8.95 -0.54 -6.28
CA ASP A 31 10.01 -0.66 -7.29
C ASP A 31 9.47 -0.45 -8.72
N LEU A 32 10.37 -0.44 -9.71
CA LEU A 32 9.99 -0.26 -11.13
C LEU A 32 9.11 -1.38 -11.69
N PHE A 33 9.07 -2.53 -11.05
CA PHE A 33 8.26 -3.69 -11.43
C PHE A 33 6.91 -3.75 -10.73
N GLY A 34 6.59 -2.74 -9.90
CA GLY A 34 5.35 -2.67 -9.15
C GLY A 34 5.33 -3.54 -7.88
N ASN A 35 6.48 -4.01 -7.40
CA ASN A 35 6.56 -4.73 -6.14
C ASN A 35 6.74 -3.74 -4.99
N ILE A 36 6.00 -3.98 -3.88
CA ILE A 36 6.26 -3.27 -2.64
C ILE A 36 7.54 -3.80 -2.03
N LYS A 37 8.42 -2.89 -1.72
CA LYS A 37 9.62 -3.11 -0.94
C LYS A 37 9.63 -2.20 0.27
N GLY A 38 10.50 -2.48 1.22
CA GLY A 38 10.63 -1.63 2.39
C GLY A 38 11.47 -2.25 3.48
N PHE A 39 11.68 -1.47 4.50
CA PHE A 39 12.41 -1.85 5.70
C PHE A 39 11.71 -1.28 6.94
N GLY A 40 12.09 -1.75 8.11
CA GLY A 40 11.47 -1.35 9.37
C GLY A 40 12.37 -0.43 10.17
N ILE A 41 11.74 0.50 10.86
CA ILE A 41 12.35 1.31 11.92
C ILE A 41 11.57 1.12 13.23
N THR A 42 12.15 1.54 14.33
CA THR A 42 11.46 1.61 15.62
C THR A 42 10.88 3.01 15.86
N ASP A 43 9.99 3.12 16.82
CA ASP A 43 9.40 4.37 17.28
C ASP A 43 10.44 5.45 17.64
N TYR A 44 11.61 5.04 18.15
CA TYR A 44 12.70 5.97 18.51
C TYR A 44 13.25 6.78 17.33
N GLU A 45 13.26 6.20 16.13
CA GLU A 45 13.76 6.88 14.93
C GLU A 45 12.66 7.63 14.17
N PHE A 46 11.38 7.41 14.52
CA PHE A 46 10.27 7.79 13.67
C PHE A 46 10.17 9.30 13.44
N GLU A 47 10.27 10.11 14.49
CA GLU A 47 10.23 11.56 14.37
C GLU A 47 11.36 12.10 13.47
N LYS A 48 12.58 11.60 13.67
CA LYS A 48 13.73 11.98 12.85
C LYS A 48 13.50 11.60 11.38
N VAL A 49 13.01 10.39 11.13
CA VAL A 49 12.76 9.88 9.78
C VAL A 49 11.64 10.64 9.08
N LEU A 50 10.61 11.08 9.79
CA LEU A 50 9.56 11.95 9.23
C LEU A 50 10.10 13.31 8.75
N ASN A 51 11.16 13.80 9.38
CA ASN A 51 11.78 15.10 9.05
C ASN A 51 12.89 14.99 8.01
N GLU A 52 13.70 13.94 8.06
CA GLU A 52 14.96 13.84 7.31
C GLU A 52 14.94 12.70 6.26
N GLY A 53 13.98 11.77 6.35
CA GLY A 53 14.01 10.51 5.62
C GLY A 53 15.01 9.51 6.21
N MET A 54 15.13 8.35 5.57
CA MET A 54 16.06 7.29 5.95
C MET A 54 16.84 6.83 4.72
N SER A 55 18.18 6.86 4.82
CA SER A 55 19.06 6.36 3.75
C SER A 55 18.95 4.84 3.62
N PHE A 56 19.03 4.35 2.39
CA PHE A 56 19.05 2.92 2.06
C PHE A 56 19.81 2.67 0.77
N ASP A 57 20.14 1.39 0.49
CA ASP A 57 20.76 0.99 -0.77
C ASP A 57 19.73 0.99 -1.92
N GLY A 58 19.87 1.96 -2.82
CA GLY A 58 18.98 2.16 -3.96
C GLY A 58 19.04 1.07 -5.02
N SER A 59 20.00 0.15 -4.99
CA SER A 59 20.06 -1.00 -5.91
C SER A 59 18.80 -1.86 -5.81
N SER A 60 18.13 -1.84 -4.66
CA SER A 60 16.86 -2.54 -4.42
C SER A 60 15.71 -2.07 -5.30
N ILE A 61 15.75 -0.85 -5.85
CA ILE A 61 14.70 -0.28 -6.71
C ILE A 61 14.81 -0.81 -8.13
N PHE A 62 16.03 -1.01 -8.60
CA PHE A 62 16.30 -1.33 -10.00
C PHE A 62 16.17 -2.83 -10.32
N GLY A 63 16.14 -3.70 -9.30
CA GLY A 63 16.18 -5.15 -9.49
C GLY A 63 17.47 -5.64 -10.16
N THR A 64 18.49 -4.80 -10.26
CA THR A 64 19.78 -5.13 -10.83
C THR A 64 20.73 -5.71 -9.79
N GLU A 65 21.68 -6.53 -10.24
CA GLU A 65 22.75 -7.03 -9.38
C GLU A 65 23.50 -5.87 -8.69
N ARG A 66 23.91 -6.08 -7.45
CA ARG A 66 24.57 -5.11 -6.56
C ARG A 66 25.94 -4.60 -7.05
N SER A 67 26.07 -4.25 -8.33
CA SER A 67 27.34 -3.84 -8.89
C SER A 67 27.76 -2.40 -8.53
N ASN A 68 26.81 -1.54 -8.12
CA ASN A 68 27.09 -0.19 -7.66
C ASN A 68 26.06 0.19 -6.57
N GLU A 69 26.50 0.21 -5.32
CA GLU A 69 25.68 0.75 -4.22
C GLU A 69 25.40 2.23 -4.46
N THR A 70 24.14 2.57 -4.60
CA THR A 70 23.68 3.96 -4.76
C THR A 70 22.90 4.35 -3.53
N GLU A 71 23.42 5.26 -2.71
CA GLU A 71 22.70 5.78 -1.56
C GLU A 71 21.49 6.60 -2.02
N MET A 72 20.32 6.19 -1.57
CA MET A 72 19.04 6.89 -1.78
C MET A 72 18.35 7.12 -0.44
N ILE A 73 17.32 7.95 -0.42
CA ILE A 73 16.59 8.32 0.77
C ILE A 73 15.11 7.92 0.58
N ALA A 74 14.60 7.07 1.48
CA ALA A 74 13.17 6.84 1.62
C ALA A 74 12.59 7.97 2.48
N PHE A 75 11.78 8.84 1.87
CA PHE A 75 11.19 10.01 2.51
C PHE A 75 9.70 9.78 2.76
N PRO A 76 9.26 9.56 4.02
CA PRO A 76 7.90 9.20 4.33
C PRO A 76 6.89 10.29 3.94
N ASP A 77 5.71 9.84 3.49
CA ASP A 77 4.54 10.72 3.29
C ASP A 77 3.58 10.54 4.48
N PRO A 78 3.49 11.50 5.41
CA PRO A 78 2.68 11.38 6.62
C PRO A 78 1.20 11.08 6.35
N THR A 79 0.68 11.49 5.19
CA THR A 79 -0.74 11.28 4.82
C THR A 79 -1.07 9.80 4.57
N THR A 80 -0.06 8.95 4.49
CA THR A 80 -0.19 7.52 4.17
C THR A 80 0.05 6.60 5.36
N PHE A 81 0.19 7.19 6.57
CA PHE A 81 0.38 6.40 7.79
C PHE A 81 -0.85 5.55 8.10
N GLN A 82 -0.66 4.24 8.31
CA GLN A 82 -1.73 3.28 8.58
C GLN A 82 -1.24 2.18 9.52
N ILE A 83 -2.09 1.81 10.48
CA ILE A 83 -1.85 0.63 11.34
C ILE A 83 -2.12 -0.64 10.54
N LEU A 84 -1.29 -1.67 10.71
CA LEU A 84 -1.46 -2.95 10.03
C LEU A 84 -2.41 -3.86 10.81
N PRO A 85 -3.65 -4.10 10.36
CA PRO A 85 -4.68 -4.80 11.12
C PRO A 85 -4.43 -6.31 11.27
N TRP A 86 -3.50 -6.88 10.52
CA TRP A 86 -3.09 -8.29 10.60
C TRP A 86 -1.86 -8.53 11.48
N ARG A 87 -1.36 -7.49 12.13
CA ARG A 87 -0.28 -7.58 13.12
C ARG A 87 -0.86 -7.48 14.53
N PRO A 88 -0.12 -7.93 15.56
CA PRO A 88 -0.56 -7.80 16.96
C PRO A 88 -0.93 -6.35 17.32
N ASP A 89 -1.93 -6.18 18.16
CA ASP A 89 -2.35 -4.87 18.68
C ASP A 89 -1.31 -4.28 19.62
N GLU A 90 -0.55 -5.13 20.34
CA GLU A 90 0.51 -4.72 21.26
C GLU A 90 1.73 -5.66 21.20
N PRO A 91 2.92 -5.16 20.84
CA PRO A 91 3.17 -3.85 20.25
C PRO A 91 2.67 -3.81 18.79
N SER A 92 1.97 -2.74 18.44
CA SER A 92 1.40 -2.63 17.11
C SER A 92 2.44 -2.24 16.06
N VAL A 93 2.09 -2.51 14.80
CA VAL A 93 2.93 -2.23 13.63
C VAL A 93 2.18 -1.30 12.69
N ALA A 94 2.84 -0.26 12.22
CA ALA A 94 2.32 0.64 11.21
C ALA A 94 3.13 0.55 9.91
N LYS A 95 2.54 1.05 8.83
CA LYS A 95 3.24 1.33 7.57
C LYS A 95 3.10 2.81 7.21
N ILE A 96 4.03 3.29 6.41
CA ILE A 96 3.98 4.60 5.77
C ILE A 96 4.62 4.49 4.39
N ASN A 97 3.99 5.08 3.36
CA ASN A 97 4.56 5.08 2.03
C ASN A 97 5.62 6.18 1.92
N CYS A 98 6.68 5.89 1.20
CA CYS A 98 7.80 6.80 1.00
C CYS A 98 7.91 7.21 -0.47
N ASP A 99 8.22 8.48 -0.70
CA ASP A 99 8.82 8.93 -1.95
C ASP A 99 10.33 8.63 -1.90
N ILE A 100 10.93 8.33 -3.03
CA ILE A 100 12.36 8.06 -3.09
C ILE A 100 13.10 9.28 -3.63
N LEU A 101 14.10 9.70 -2.86
CA LEU A 101 14.96 10.81 -3.20
C LEU A 101 16.38 10.31 -3.50
N ASN A 102 17.07 11.03 -4.37
CA ASN A 102 18.51 10.90 -4.55
C ASN A 102 19.25 11.40 -3.30
N LYS A 103 20.52 11.08 -3.18
CA LYS A 103 21.37 11.53 -2.05
C LYS A 103 21.41 13.04 -1.86
N ASP A 104 21.26 13.82 -2.93
CA ASP A 104 21.20 15.30 -2.89
C ASP A 104 19.82 15.85 -2.47
N GLY A 105 18.85 14.98 -2.17
CA GLY A 105 17.48 15.33 -1.80
C GLY A 105 16.56 15.66 -2.98
N SER A 106 17.03 15.53 -4.21
CA SER A 106 16.17 15.65 -5.39
C SER A 106 15.31 14.40 -5.57
N PRO A 107 14.07 14.51 -6.12
CA PRO A 107 13.26 13.34 -6.42
C PRO A 107 13.95 12.38 -7.38
N SER A 108 13.81 11.08 -7.14
CA SER A 108 14.33 10.06 -8.05
C SER A 108 13.40 9.88 -9.26
N ASN A 109 13.98 9.89 -10.46
CA ASN A 109 13.24 9.56 -11.69
C ASN A 109 12.85 8.08 -11.80
N PHE A 110 13.33 7.25 -10.88
CA PHE A 110 13.00 5.82 -10.81
C PHE A 110 11.93 5.52 -9.74
N ASP A 111 11.47 6.55 -9.03
CA ASP A 111 10.32 6.43 -8.12
C ASP A 111 9.02 6.48 -8.91
N SER A 112 8.34 5.34 -9.03
CA SER A 112 7.04 5.22 -9.71
C SER A 112 5.97 6.14 -9.09
N ARG A 113 6.02 6.34 -7.77
CA ARG A 113 5.11 7.23 -7.05
C ARG A 113 5.37 8.71 -7.38
N PHE A 114 6.62 9.11 -7.49
CA PHE A 114 6.99 10.47 -7.94
C PHE A 114 6.57 10.72 -9.39
N ILE A 115 6.78 9.73 -10.28
CA ILE A 115 6.36 9.84 -11.69
C ILE A 115 4.85 10.10 -11.77
N LEU A 116 4.04 9.37 -11.00
CA LEU A 116 2.59 9.57 -10.94
C LEU A 116 2.25 10.96 -10.39
N LYS A 117 2.82 11.36 -9.24
CA LYS A 117 2.61 12.69 -8.63
C LYS A 117 2.90 13.82 -9.62
N ASN A 118 4.00 13.73 -10.35
CA ASN A 118 4.39 14.74 -11.34
C ASN A 118 3.38 14.82 -12.50
N LYS A 119 2.86 13.67 -12.97
CA LYS A 119 1.80 13.67 -14.01
C LYS A 119 0.49 14.25 -13.51
N VAL A 120 0.10 13.93 -12.27
CA VAL A 120 -1.11 14.48 -11.63
C VAL A 120 -0.98 16.00 -11.45
N GLU A 121 0.15 16.49 -10.98
CA GLU A 121 0.42 17.92 -10.86
C GLU A 121 0.29 18.66 -12.21
N ASN A 122 0.82 18.08 -13.28
CA ASN A 122 0.66 18.62 -14.62
C ASN A 122 -0.82 18.69 -15.07
N LEU A 123 -1.64 17.68 -14.72
CA LEU A 123 -3.08 17.71 -14.99
C LEU A 123 -3.77 18.82 -14.20
N ILE A 124 -3.49 18.94 -12.91
CA ILE A 124 -4.05 19.96 -12.03
C ILE A 124 -3.72 21.37 -12.55
N ASN A 125 -2.48 21.60 -12.97
CA ASN A 125 -2.03 22.88 -13.56
C ASN A 125 -2.76 23.23 -14.86
N ASN A 126 -3.37 22.24 -15.54
CA ASN A 126 -4.23 22.42 -16.71
C ASN A 126 -5.72 22.39 -16.37
N GLY A 127 -6.09 22.50 -15.09
CA GLY A 127 -7.48 22.52 -14.63
C GLY A 127 -8.20 21.17 -14.64
N LEU A 128 -7.45 20.06 -14.71
CA LEU A 128 -7.99 18.70 -14.75
C LEU A 128 -7.72 17.95 -13.45
N ASN A 129 -8.70 17.19 -12.98
CA ASN A 129 -8.54 16.23 -11.88
C ASN A 129 -8.73 14.81 -12.42
N PHE A 130 -7.93 13.86 -11.93
CA PHE A 130 -7.96 12.48 -12.37
C PHE A 130 -8.31 11.56 -11.21
N TYR A 131 -9.46 10.91 -11.32
CA TYR A 131 -9.97 9.94 -10.35
C TYR A 131 -9.97 8.54 -10.93
N VAL A 132 -9.75 7.54 -10.08
CA VAL A 132 -9.68 6.12 -10.46
C VAL A 132 -10.55 5.31 -9.51
N ALA A 133 -11.27 4.32 -10.06
CA ALA A 133 -12.03 3.32 -9.33
C ALA A 133 -11.69 1.94 -9.92
N PRO A 134 -10.79 1.15 -9.31
CA PRO A 134 -10.45 -0.16 -9.82
C PRO A 134 -11.49 -1.21 -9.39
N GLU A 135 -11.79 -2.13 -10.27
CA GLU A 135 -12.44 -3.41 -10.00
C GLU A 135 -11.34 -4.46 -9.96
N ILE A 136 -11.04 -4.97 -8.76
CA ILE A 136 -9.87 -5.82 -8.55
C ILE A 136 -10.32 -7.26 -8.48
N GLU A 137 -9.93 -8.05 -9.49
CA GLU A 137 -10.20 -9.46 -9.57
C GLU A 137 -8.98 -10.30 -9.21
N TYR A 138 -9.20 -11.37 -8.48
CA TYR A 138 -8.13 -12.28 -8.05
C TYR A 138 -8.71 -13.67 -7.78
N TYR A 139 -7.83 -14.67 -7.62
CA TYR A 139 -8.23 -16.04 -7.39
C TYR A 139 -7.76 -16.52 -6.03
N TYR A 140 -8.63 -17.22 -5.31
CA TYR A 140 -8.22 -18.11 -4.23
C TYR A 140 -7.98 -19.51 -4.76
N LEU A 141 -6.84 -20.07 -4.38
CA LEU A 141 -6.43 -21.43 -4.73
C LEU A 141 -6.47 -22.32 -3.49
N GLU A 142 -6.58 -23.64 -3.68
CA GLU A 142 -6.62 -24.60 -2.56
C GLU A 142 -5.36 -24.56 -1.69
N SER A 143 -4.20 -24.30 -2.31
CA SER A 143 -2.92 -24.19 -1.60
C SER A 143 -1.90 -23.40 -2.41
N SER A 144 -0.75 -23.08 -1.80
CA SER A 144 0.38 -22.44 -2.48
C SER A 144 1.00 -23.30 -3.60
N ASP A 145 0.81 -24.61 -3.55
CA ASP A 145 1.43 -25.58 -4.46
C ASP A 145 0.43 -26.12 -5.51
N SER A 146 -0.82 -25.66 -5.44
CA SER A 146 -1.89 -26.03 -6.36
C SER A 146 -2.34 -24.85 -7.22
N MET A 147 -2.69 -25.11 -8.47
CA MET A 147 -3.40 -24.16 -9.34
C MET A 147 -4.91 -24.40 -9.35
N GLU A 148 -5.38 -25.37 -8.55
CA GLU A 148 -6.81 -25.65 -8.43
C GLU A 148 -7.50 -24.54 -7.65
N PRO A 149 -8.64 -24.02 -8.13
CA PRO A 149 -9.41 -23.01 -7.44
C PRO A 149 -10.06 -23.58 -6.16
N ILE A 150 -10.27 -22.70 -5.17
CA ILE A 150 -10.84 -23.09 -3.86
C ILE A 150 -12.28 -23.61 -3.95
N ASP A 151 -13.03 -23.22 -4.97
CA ASP A 151 -14.44 -23.54 -5.14
C ASP A 151 -14.84 -23.67 -6.63
N GLU A 152 -16.11 -23.99 -6.84
CA GLU A 152 -16.67 -24.17 -8.18
C GLU A 152 -17.12 -22.83 -8.78
N LYS A 153 -17.46 -22.86 -10.07
CA LYS A 153 -18.03 -21.74 -10.81
C LYS A 153 -19.35 -21.29 -10.19
N THR A 154 -19.46 -19.99 -9.92
CA THR A 154 -20.70 -19.38 -9.49
C THR A 154 -21.07 -18.17 -10.37
N TYR A 155 -22.20 -17.53 -10.08
CA TYR A 155 -22.61 -16.24 -10.66
C TYR A 155 -23.02 -15.34 -9.50
N PHE A 156 -22.13 -14.45 -9.08
CA PHE A 156 -22.27 -13.72 -7.84
C PHE A 156 -22.38 -14.61 -6.59
N ASP A 157 -22.57 -14.01 -5.45
CA ASP A 157 -22.76 -14.74 -4.19
C ASP A 157 -24.05 -15.55 -4.25
N GLN A 158 -23.94 -16.87 -4.16
CA GLN A 158 -25.11 -17.75 -4.08
C GLN A 158 -25.59 -17.84 -2.64
N ILE A 159 -26.54 -16.98 -2.29
CA ILE A 159 -27.07 -16.89 -0.92
C ILE A 159 -27.80 -18.20 -0.56
N GLY A 160 -27.33 -18.83 0.55
CA GLY A 160 -27.91 -20.05 1.09
C GLY A 160 -27.39 -21.34 0.46
N ILE A 161 -26.39 -21.28 -0.43
CA ILE A 161 -25.70 -22.43 -1.00
C ILE A 161 -24.25 -22.45 -0.53
N HIS A 162 -23.75 -23.61 -0.10
CA HIS A 162 -22.40 -23.79 0.43
C HIS A 162 -21.32 -23.88 -0.67
N GLY A 163 -21.42 -23.05 -1.72
CA GLY A 163 -20.51 -23.13 -2.87
C GLY A 163 -19.45 -22.02 -2.92
N ASP A 164 -19.60 -20.97 -2.11
CA ASP A 164 -18.65 -19.84 -2.06
C ASP A 164 -17.73 -19.98 -0.84
N LEU A 165 -16.66 -20.76 -0.98
CA LEU A 165 -15.68 -20.98 0.09
C LEU A 165 -14.79 -19.74 0.32
N GLY A 166 -14.71 -18.84 -0.65
CA GLY A 166 -13.97 -17.57 -0.54
C GLY A 166 -14.69 -16.48 0.24
N SER A 167 -15.96 -16.65 0.60
CA SER A 167 -16.79 -15.60 1.23
C SER A 167 -16.19 -15.00 2.51
N ASP A 168 -15.74 -15.84 3.44
CA ASP A 168 -15.13 -15.38 4.69
C ASP A 168 -13.75 -14.74 4.48
N LEU A 169 -12.96 -15.25 3.55
CA LEU A 169 -11.66 -14.67 3.17
C LEU A 169 -11.88 -13.28 2.56
N ARG A 170 -12.81 -13.16 1.64
CA ARG A 170 -13.21 -11.89 1.00
C ARG A 170 -13.71 -10.88 2.05
N ARG A 171 -14.57 -11.32 2.98
CA ARG A 171 -15.05 -10.51 4.11
C ARG A 171 -13.90 -10.01 4.99
N ASN A 172 -12.94 -10.86 5.34
CA ASN A 172 -11.79 -10.48 6.16
C ASN A 172 -10.90 -9.47 5.43
N THR A 173 -10.68 -9.64 4.12
CA THR A 173 -9.97 -8.67 3.27
C THR A 173 -10.66 -7.31 3.30
N VAL A 174 -11.99 -7.25 3.12
CA VAL A 174 -12.78 -6.01 3.18
C VAL A 174 -12.63 -5.33 4.54
N LEU A 175 -12.80 -6.07 5.64
CA LEU A 175 -12.65 -5.51 6.99
C LEU A 175 -11.22 -4.98 7.25
N GLY A 176 -10.20 -5.66 6.73
CA GLY A 176 -8.83 -5.20 6.79
C GLY A 176 -8.61 -3.89 6.04
N LEU A 177 -9.15 -3.79 4.82
CA LEU A 177 -9.08 -2.57 3.99
C LEU A 177 -9.79 -1.39 4.67
N GLU A 178 -11.01 -1.59 5.18
CA GLU A 178 -11.77 -0.55 5.88
C GLU A 178 -11.07 -0.06 7.15
N LYS A 179 -10.46 -0.96 7.94
CA LYS A 179 -9.62 -0.59 9.10
C LYS A 179 -8.43 0.29 8.70
N MET A 180 -7.92 0.15 7.49
CA MET A 180 -6.86 0.99 6.96
C MET A 180 -7.38 2.24 6.24
N GLY A 181 -8.68 2.53 6.32
CA GLY A 181 -9.30 3.72 5.71
C GLY A 181 -9.44 3.62 4.18
N ILE A 182 -9.41 2.41 3.62
CA ILE A 182 -9.61 2.16 2.18
C ILE A 182 -11.08 1.76 1.97
N PRO A 183 -11.94 2.67 1.45
CA PRO A 183 -13.36 2.40 1.34
C PRO A 183 -13.68 1.47 0.17
N ILE A 184 -14.53 0.49 0.44
CA ILE A 184 -15.01 -0.49 -0.53
C ILE A 184 -16.33 -0.03 -1.14
N GLN A 185 -16.55 -0.31 -2.43
CA GLN A 185 -17.81 -0.06 -3.12
C GLN A 185 -18.69 -1.30 -3.14
N LYS A 186 -18.17 -2.42 -3.62
CA LYS A 186 -18.83 -3.73 -3.68
C LYS A 186 -17.80 -4.86 -3.62
N PHE A 187 -18.27 -6.06 -3.32
CA PHE A 187 -17.44 -7.27 -3.39
C PHE A 187 -18.36 -8.48 -3.59
N HIS A 188 -17.91 -9.45 -4.36
CA HIS A 188 -18.67 -10.67 -4.66
C HIS A 188 -17.75 -11.75 -5.24
N HIS A 189 -18.29 -12.96 -5.34
CA HIS A 189 -17.68 -14.02 -6.15
C HIS A 189 -17.87 -13.71 -7.64
N GLU A 190 -16.86 -13.92 -8.45
CA GLU A 190 -16.90 -13.76 -9.89
C GLU A 190 -17.31 -15.05 -10.62
N VAL A 191 -17.41 -14.99 -11.95
CA VAL A 191 -17.96 -16.08 -12.78
C VAL A 191 -17.08 -17.32 -12.77
N SER A 192 -15.76 -17.17 -12.74
CA SER A 192 -14.84 -18.31 -12.80
C SER A 192 -14.65 -18.98 -11.44
N PRO A 193 -14.35 -20.28 -11.36
CA PRO A 193 -14.03 -20.97 -10.12
C PRO A 193 -12.94 -20.24 -9.33
N GLY A 194 -13.17 -20.01 -8.03
CA GLY A 194 -12.22 -19.33 -7.14
C GLY A 194 -12.01 -17.86 -7.40
N GLN A 195 -12.64 -17.25 -8.40
CA GLN A 195 -12.48 -15.85 -8.78
C GLN A 195 -13.30 -14.95 -7.87
N GLN A 196 -12.66 -13.94 -7.33
CA GLN A 196 -13.24 -12.95 -6.42
C GLN A 196 -13.09 -11.56 -7.01
N GLU A 197 -14.03 -10.67 -6.74
CA GLU A 197 -13.94 -9.25 -7.03
C GLU A 197 -14.12 -8.42 -5.77
N ILE A 198 -13.27 -7.39 -5.61
CA ILE A 198 -13.47 -6.30 -4.66
C ILE A 198 -13.24 -5.00 -5.40
N SER A 199 -14.30 -4.19 -5.53
CA SER A 199 -14.23 -2.87 -6.15
C SER A 199 -13.95 -1.80 -5.09
N LEU A 200 -12.92 -1.01 -5.29
CA LEU A 200 -12.62 0.12 -4.41
C LEU A 200 -13.46 1.35 -4.81
N ARG A 201 -13.86 2.14 -3.83
CA ARG A 201 -14.50 3.42 -4.10
C ARG A 201 -13.48 4.37 -4.73
N TYR A 202 -13.90 5.15 -5.73
CA TYR A 202 -13.00 6.07 -6.44
C TYR A 202 -12.27 7.05 -5.51
N SER A 203 -11.05 7.36 -5.83
CA SER A 203 -10.26 8.43 -5.21
C SER A 203 -9.33 9.09 -6.23
N ASP A 204 -8.60 10.12 -5.82
CA ASP A 204 -7.52 10.65 -6.64
C ASP A 204 -6.50 9.55 -6.96
N SER A 205 -5.79 9.70 -8.05
CA SER A 205 -4.97 8.63 -8.60
C SER A 205 -3.75 8.25 -7.74
N VAL A 206 -3.19 9.17 -6.95
CA VAL A 206 -2.06 8.85 -6.05
C VAL A 206 -2.56 8.04 -4.86
N THR A 207 -3.63 8.50 -4.21
CA THR A 207 -4.29 7.76 -3.12
C THR A 207 -4.74 6.38 -3.59
N MET A 208 -5.29 6.28 -4.80
CA MET A 208 -5.72 4.99 -5.35
C MET A 208 -4.54 4.05 -5.64
N ALA A 209 -3.43 4.55 -6.17
CA ALA A 209 -2.23 3.74 -6.38
C ALA A 209 -1.68 3.19 -5.05
N ASP A 210 -1.61 4.01 -4.00
CA ASP A 210 -1.22 3.60 -2.65
C ASP A 210 -2.19 2.57 -2.06
N SER A 211 -3.49 2.76 -2.26
CA SER A 211 -4.55 1.85 -1.81
C SER A 211 -4.49 0.50 -2.54
N PHE A 212 -4.28 0.52 -3.85
CA PHE A 212 -4.14 -0.70 -4.65
C PHE A 212 -2.91 -1.52 -4.23
N GLN A 213 -1.78 -0.88 -3.96
CA GLN A 213 -0.60 -1.57 -3.45
C GLN A 213 -0.87 -2.17 -2.06
N THR A 214 -1.58 -1.45 -1.19
CA THR A 214 -1.98 -1.96 0.13
C THR A 214 -2.93 -3.16 0.00
N PHE A 215 -3.91 -3.08 -0.93
CA PHE A 215 -4.81 -4.18 -1.25
C PHE A 215 -4.05 -5.47 -1.60
N LYS A 216 -3.04 -5.39 -2.46
CA LYS A 216 -2.21 -6.54 -2.88
C LYS A 216 -1.54 -7.27 -1.71
N ILE A 217 -1.27 -6.56 -0.61
CA ILE A 217 -0.70 -7.17 0.60
C ILE A 217 -1.82 -7.80 1.44
N ILE A 218 -2.88 -7.05 1.72
CA ILE A 218 -3.98 -7.53 2.60
C ILE A 218 -4.60 -8.84 2.08
N VAL A 219 -4.80 -8.96 0.77
CA VAL A 219 -5.42 -10.17 0.20
C VAL A 219 -4.54 -11.42 0.36
N LYS A 220 -3.25 -11.24 0.67
CA LYS A 220 -2.28 -12.32 0.85
C LYS A 220 -1.99 -12.65 2.32
N GLU A 221 -2.31 -11.75 3.23
CA GLU A 221 -2.14 -11.92 4.69
C GLU A 221 -3.38 -12.54 5.31
#